data_726c4a68b9604512ae0ebcffaf17615a
#
_entry.id   726c4a68b9604512ae0ebcffaf17615a
#
_cell.length_a   1.000
_cell.length_b   1.000
_cell.length_c   1.000
_cell.angle_alpha   90.00
_cell.angle_beta   90.00
_cell.angle_gamma   90.00
#
_symmetry.space_group_name_H-M   'P 1'
#
loop_
_entity.id
_entity.type
_entity.pdbx_description
1 polymer ?
#
loop_
_entity_poly.entity_id
_entity_poly.type
_entity_poly.pdbx_seq_one_letter_code
_entity_poly.pdbx_strand_id
1 'polypeptide(L)'
;EICQFPLEYRERIMFKFSFHYLELKRLKLLDRFFENVRMMRDAGCSFSVELTPDDYYIPYIDEIKKVCVENVGAVCHVTVARKETDSKLPILTRLSREEYVKTWEQFDSDLWRFKMSTFNVKRTEFCYGGVWTAHLNLGSGILKQCYCGAVIQNIFKDVKSPIKWAAIGNNCGEPHCHNSHVWLTLGAIPEMATPTYASMRNRVCIDGSE
;
A
#
# COMPACT_ATOMS: atom_id res chain seq x y z
N GLU A 1 12.18 -13.15 13.89
CA GLU A 1 10.97 -14.01 14.07
C GLU A 1 10.41 -14.49 12.73
N ILE A 2 10.05 -13.59 11.77
CA ILE A 2 9.45 -13.99 10.47
C ILE A 2 10.36 -14.94 9.68
N CYS A 3 11.68 -14.71 9.69
CA CYS A 3 12.66 -15.59 9.03
C CYS A 3 12.69 -17.03 9.60
N GLN A 4 12.05 -17.26 10.75
CA GLN A 4 11.92 -18.57 11.39
C GLN A 4 10.66 -19.33 10.93
N PHE A 5 9.74 -18.68 10.24
CA PHE A 5 8.55 -19.35 9.71
C PHE A 5 8.94 -20.30 8.56
N PRO A 6 8.21 -21.41 8.38
CA PRO A 6 8.36 -22.25 7.21
C PRO A 6 8.24 -21.45 5.90
N LEU A 7 8.99 -21.83 4.86
CA LEU A 7 9.02 -21.11 3.58
C LEU A 7 7.61 -20.93 2.98
N GLU A 8 6.78 -21.97 3.06
CA GLU A 8 5.39 -21.95 2.57
C GLU A 8 4.51 -20.83 3.18
N TYR A 9 4.83 -20.37 4.39
CA TYR A 9 4.16 -19.21 5.01
C TYR A 9 4.81 -17.91 4.58
N ARG A 10 6.15 -17.87 4.48
CA ARG A 10 6.90 -16.67 4.10
C ARG A 10 6.55 -16.21 2.67
N GLU A 11 6.39 -17.14 1.74
CA GLU A 11 5.97 -16.87 0.35
C GLU A 11 4.57 -16.23 0.25
N ARG A 12 3.74 -16.36 1.30
CA ARG A 12 2.41 -15.73 1.38
C ARG A 12 2.43 -14.37 2.06
N ILE A 13 3.57 -13.94 2.59
CA ILE A 13 3.73 -12.66 3.27
C ILE A 13 4.28 -11.65 2.28
N MET A 14 3.61 -10.48 2.22
CA MET A 14 4.12 -9.34 1.50
C MET A 14 4.34 -8.16 2.42
N PHE A 15 5.54 -7.62 2.37
CA PHE A 15 5.91 -6.41 3.09
C PHE A 15 5.74 -5.18 2.22
N LYS A 16 5.04 -4.18 2.75
CA LYS A 16 4.91 -2.86 2.16
C LYS A 16 5.78 -1.90 2.97
N PHE A 17 6.88 -1.47 2.38
CA PHE A 17 7.81 -0.55 3.01
C PHE A 17 7.46 0.89 2.63
N SER A 18 6.95 1.66 3.59
CA SER A 18 6.67 3.08 3.39
C SER A 18 7.97 3.88 3.33
N PHE A 19 8.29 4.40 2.15
CA PHE A 19 9.56 5.10 1.88
C PHE A 19 9.42 6.59 2.16
N HIS A 20 9.63 6.98 3.41
CA HIS A 20 9.64 8.38 3.85
C HIS A 20 11.04 8.99 3.64
N TYR A 21 11.42 9.22 2.38
CA TYR A 21 12.78 9.55 1.96
C TYR A 21 13.46 10.65 2.79
N LEU A 22 12.87 11.86 2.87
CA LEU A 22 13.49 12.98 3.59
C LEU A 22 13.63 12.71 5.08
N GLU A 23 12.67 12.02 5.69
CA GLU A 23 12.75 11.67 7.11
C GLU A 23 13.81 10.59 7.38
N LEU A 24 13.87 9.56 6.55
CA LEU A 24 14.93 8.54 6.63
C LEU A 24 16.31 9.16 6.43
N LYS A 25 16.45 10.09 5.48
CA LYS A 25 17.70 10.84 5.24
C LYS A 25 18.08 11.70 6.45
N ARG A 26 17.12 12.46 7.01
CA ARG A 26 17.31 13.31 8.20
C ARG A 26 17.77 12.50 9.40
N LEU A 27 17.17 11.32 9.62
CA LEU A 27 17.50 10.43 10.72
C LEU A 27 18.69 9.50 10.47
N LYS A 28 19.31 9.56 9.27
CA LYS A 28 20.42 8.67 8.85
C LYS A 28 20.02 7.18 8.89
N LEU A 29 18.78 6.87 8.49
CA LEU A 29 18.19 5.53 8.54
C LEU A 29 18.00 4.88 7.16
N LEU A 30 18.50 5.49 6.07
CA LEU A 30 18.36 4.94 4.71
C LEU A 30 18.98 3.54 4.60
N ASP A 31 20.20 3.36 5.09
CA ASP A 31 20.88 2.06 5.04
C ASP A 31 20.08 0.99 5.80
N ARG A 32 19.61 1.33 7.00
CA ARG A 32 18.79 0.44 7.82
C ARG A 32 17.46 0.09 7.18
N PHE A 33 16.84 1.04 6.49
CA PHE A 33 15.62 0.82 5.73
C PHE A 33 15.84 -0.24 4.64
N PHE A 34 16.86 -0.07 3.82
CA PHE A 34 17.16 -1.00 2.73
C PHE A 34 17.74 -2.33 3.22
N GLU A 35 18.45 -2.38 4.35
CA GLU A 35 18.81 -3.63 5.02
C GLU A 35 17.56 -4.46 5.38
N ASN A 36 16.52 -3.80 5.94
CA ASN A 36 15.28 -4.48 6.26
C ASN A 36 14.55 -4.99 5.00
N VAL A 37 14.56 -4.24 3.89
CA VAL A 37 14.00 -4.68 2.62
C VAL A 37 14.72 -5.93 2.13
N ARG A 38 16.06 -5.89 2.07
CA ARG A 38 16.88 -7.03 1.66
C ARG A 38 16.67 -8.25 2.56
N MET A 39 16.60 -8.05 3.87
CA MET A 39 16.35 -9.13 4.82
C MET A 39 15.03 -9.86 4.52
N MET A 40 13.95 -9.14 4.18
CA MET A 40 12.66 -9.76 3.87
C MET A 40 12.69 -10.46 2.51
N ARG A 41 13.34 -9.86 1.50
CA ARG A 41 13.58 -10.50 0.21
C ARG A 41 14.34 -11.81 0.37
N ASP A 42 15.47 -11.78 1.08
CA ASP A 42 16.34 -12.93 1.27
C ASP A 42 15.68 -14.03 2.14
N ALA A 43 14.70 -13.64 2.96
CA ALA A 43 13.83 -14.57 3.67
C ALA A 43 12.76 -15.23 2.77
N GLY A 44 12.65 -14.87 1.49
CA GLY A 44 11.64 -15.40 0.57
C GLY A 44 10.26 -14.75 0.72
N CYS A 45 10.17 -13.57 1.32
CA CYS A 45 8.94 -12.78 1.37
C CYS A 45 8.85 -11.87 0.16
N SER A 46 7.63 -11.64 -0.33
CA SER A 46 7.39 -10.58 -1.30
C SER A 46 7.45 -9.20 -0.65
N PHE A 47 7.81 -8.19 -1.41
CA PHE A 47 7.84 -6.82 -0.89
C PHE A 47 7.50 -5.78 -1.96
N SER A 48 7.10 -4.58 -1.51
CA SER A 48 7.12 -3.36 -2.31
C SER A 48 7.70 -2.21 -1.51
N VAL A 49 8.42 -1.32 -2.19
CA VAL A 49 8.86 -0.04 -1.65
C VAL A 49 7.92 1.03 -2.21
N GLU A 50 7.20 1.72 -1.33
CA GLU A 50 6.12 2.63 -1.72
C GLU A 50 6.38 4.04 -1.18
N LEU A 51 6.53 4.99 -2.10
CA LEU A 51 6.62 6.41 -1.80
C LEU A 51 5.21 7.01 -1.73
N THR A 52 4.89 7.69 -0.63
CA THR A 52 3.73 8.59 -0.60
C THR A 52 4.19 9.95 -1.12
N PRO A 53 3.68 10.41 -2.28
CA PRO A 53 4.16 11.61 -2.92
C PRO A 53 3.83 12.85 -2.07
N ASP A 54 4.83 13.70 -1.88
CA ASP A 54 4.73 14.97 -1.17
C ASP A 54 5.40 16.05 -2.01
N ASP A 55 4.84 17.25 -2.07
CA ASP A 55 5.41 18.35 -2.85
C ASP A 55 6.86 18.67 -2.46
N TYR A 56 7.25 18.40 -1.21
CA TYR A 56 8.63 18.55 -0.74
C TYR A 56 9.61 17.55 -1.35
N TYR A 57 9.12 16.45 -1.94
CA TYR A 57 9.98 15.47 -2.62
C TYR A 57 10.29 15.83 -4.06
N ILE A 58 9.58 16.79 -4.67
CA ILE A 58 9.74 17.14 -6.09
C ILE A 58 11.18 17.45 -6.46
N PRO A 59 11.95 18.24 -5.68
CA PRO A 59 13.36 18.50 -5.99
C PRO A 59 14.28 17.28 -5.87
N TYR A 60 13.80 16.19 -5.29
CA TYR A 60 14.59 14.99 -4.98
C TYR A 60 14.17 13.76 -5.82
N ILE A 61 13.29 13.91 -6.80
CA ILE A 61 12.76 12.79 -7.59
C ILE A 61 13.89 11.93 -8.19
N ASP A 62 14.88 12.55 -8.82
CA ASP A 62 15.99 11.82 -9.42
C ASP A 62 16.87 11.12 -8.38
N GLU A 63 17.11 11.78 -7.24
CA GLU A 63 17.85 11.18 -6.11
C GLU A 63 17.09 10.00 -5.52
N ILE A 64 15.76 10.11 -5.34
CA ILE A 64 14.89 9.05 -4.85
C ILE A 64 14.94 7.83 -5.78
N LYS A 65 14.80 8.04 -7.10
CA LYS A 65 14.91 6.99 -8.11
C LYS A 65 16.26 6.29 -8.04
N LYS A 66 17.34 7.08 -8.03
CA LYS A 66 18.71 6.57 -7.96
C LYS A 66 18.94 5.71 -6.74
N VAL A 67 18.57 6.20 -5.55
CA VAL A 67 18.71 5.46 -4.29
C VAL A 67 17.94 4.14 -4.29
N CYS A 68 16.73 4.11 -4.85
CA CYS A 68 15.96 2.87 -4.97
C CYS A 68 16.66 1.88 -5.91
N VAL A 69 17.08 2.33 -7.10
CA VAL A 69 17.78 1.48 -8.08
C VAL A 69 19.08 0.91 -7.49
N GLU A 70 19.87 1.71 -6.81
CA GLU A 70 21.14 1.28 -6.20
C GLU A 70 20.96 0.24 -5.08
N ASN A 71 19.82 0.28 -4.37
CA ASN A 71 19.60 -0.58 -3.20
C ASN A 71 18.75 -1.82 -3.48
N VAL A 72 17.78 -1.74 -4.40
CA VAL A 72 16.84 -2.83 -4.69
C VAL A 72 16.72 -3.19 -6.17
N GLY A 73 17.50 -2.54 -7.04
CA GLY A 73 17.54 -2.81 -8.49
C GLY A 73 16.38 -2.20 -9.28
N ALA A 74 15.40 -1.58 -8.63
CA ALA A 74 14.21 -1.03 -9.27
C ALA A 74 13.78 0.30 -8.64
N VAL A 75 13.03 1.11 -9.39
CA VAL A 75 12.40 2.33 -8.88
C VAL A 75 11.24 1.97 -7.95
N CYS A 76 11.02 2.73 -6.87
CA CYS A 76 9.90 2.50 -5.97
C CYS A 76 8.54 2.76 -6.64
N HIS A 77 7.49 2.14 -6.10
CA HIS A 77 6.12 2.50 -6.43
C HIS A 77 5.73 3.84 -5.81
N VAL A 78 4.73 4.49 -6.41
CA VAL A 78 4.15 5.72 -5.89
C VAL A 78 2.69 5.49 -5.51
N THR A 79 2.30 5.99 -4.33
CA THR A 79 0.90 5.98 -3.88
C THR A 79 0.27 7.36 -4.11
N VAL A 80 -0.82 7.69 -3.39
CA VAL A 80 -1.44 9.02 -3.44
C VAL A 80 -1.46 9.59 -2.03
N ALA A 81 -0.93 10.80 -1.85
CA ALA A 81 -1.07 11.54 -0.60
C ALA A 81 -2.51 12.07 -0.43
N ARG A 82 -3.09 11.91 0.75
CA ARG A 82 -4.46 12.35 1.07
C ARG A 82 -4.44 13.34 2.21
N LYS A 83 -5.33 14.32 2.13
CA LYS A 83 -5.62 15.22 3.26
C LYS A 83 -6.63 14.53 4.18
N GLU A 84 -6.17 13.78 5.17
CA GLU A 84 -7.03 12.99 6.07
C GLU A 84 -7.88 13.81 7.04
N THR A 85 -7.58 15.11 7.17
CA THR A 85 -8.40 16.06 7.95
C THR A 85 -9.65 16.56 7.22
N ASP A 86 -9.81 16.20 5.94
CA ASP A 86 -10.96 16.55 5.12
C ASP A 86 -11.76 15.28 4.79
N SER A 87 -13.06 15.29 5.06
CA SER A 87 -13.95 14.15 4.86
C SER A 87 -14.05 13.67 3.39
N LYS A 88 -13.71 14.54 2.45
CA LYS A 88 -13.64 14.21 1.01
C LYS A 88 -12.31 13.57 0.62
N LEU A 89 -11.33 13.57 1.52
CA LEU A 89 -9.99 13.02 1.30
C LEU A 89 -9.34 13.48 -0.01
N PRO A 90 -9.26 14.78 -0.30
CA PRO A 90 -8.64 15.27 -1.51
C PRO A 90 -7.15 14.94 -1.53
N ILE A 91 -6.53 15.03 -2.70
CA ILE A 91 -5.08 14.90 -2.82
C ILE A 91 -4.41 15.99 -1.97
N LEU A 92 -3.40 15.61 -1.20
CA LEU A 92 -2.59 16.53 -0.41
C LEU A 92 -1.46 17.06 -1.28
N THR A 93 -1.70 18.16 -1.99
CA THR A 93 -0.74 18.84 -2.86
C THR A 93 -1.14 20.28 -3.07
N ARG A 94 -0.19 21.13 -3.46
CA ARG A 94 -0.40 22.49 -3.94
C ARG A 94 -0.51 22.59 -5.46
N LEU A 95 -0.16 21.50 -6.15
CA LEU A 95 -0.23 21.41 -7.60
C LEU A 95 -1.69 21.28 -8.06
N SER A 96 -1.95 21.66 -9.29
CA SER A 96 -3.15 21.22 -9.99
C SER A 96 -3.15 19.70 -10.14
N ARG A 97 -4.32 19.09 -10.36
CA ARG A 97 -4.40 17.64 -10.57
C ARG A 97 -3.55 17.18 -11.77
N GLU A 98 -3.52 17.95 -12.83
CA GLU A 98 -2.76 17.67 -14.04
C GLU A 98 -1.24 17.71 -13.76
N GLU A 99 -0.76 18.75 -13.10
CA GLU A 99 0.65 18.87 -12.71
C GLU A 99 1.06 17.75 -11.74
N TYR A 100 0.19 17.42 -10.78
CA TYR A 100 0.44 16.34 -9.83
C TYR A 100 0.59 14.99 -10.55
N VAL A 101 -0.33 14.67 -11.47
CA VAL A 101 -0.25 13.44 -12.27
C VAL A 101 1.03 13.42 -13.10
N LYS A 102 1.33 14.48 -13.84
CA LYS A 102 2.55 14.60 -14.66
C LYS A 102 3.83 14.44 -13.85
N THR A 103 3.87 15.03 -12.67
CA THR A 103 5.04 14.98 -11.78
C THR A 103 5.32 13.57 -11.31
N TRP A 104 4.31 12.83 -10.86
CA TRP A 104 4.51 11.51 -10.25
C TRP A 104 4.46 10.35 -11.23
N GLU A 105 3.93 10.55 -12.45
CA GLU A 105 4.00 9.58 -13.55
C GLU A 105 5.45 9.24 -13.96
N GLN A 106 6.42 10.11 -13.65
CA GLN A 106 7.84 9.89 -13.88
C GLN A 106 8.41 8.63 -13.21
N PHE A 107 7.72 8.08 -12.22
CA PHE A 107 8.09 6.82 -11.56
C PHE A 107 7.64 5.58 -12.34
N ASP A 108 6.85 5.74 -13.39
CA ASP A 108 6.31 4.65 -14.21
C ASP A 108 5.70 3.51 -13.36
N SER A 109 4.80 3.87 -12.45
CA SER A 109 4.26 2.97 -11.46
C SER A 109 2.82 2.57 -11.76
N ASP A 110 2.57 1.28 -12.03
CA ASP A 110 1.23 0.74 -12.24
C ASP A 110 0.34 0.90 -10.99
N LEU A 111 0.95 0.82 -9.81
CA LEU A 111 0.27 1.11 -8.54
C LEU A 111 -0.24 2.56 -8.52
N TRP A 112 0.55 3.51 -8.98
CA TRP A 112 0.16 4.91 -9.11
C TRP A 112 -1.02 5.09 -10.07
N ARG A 113 -0.90 4.55 -11.28
CA ARG A 113 -1.95 4.62 -12.32
C ARG A 113 -3.26 4.04 -11.80
N PHE A 114 -3.21 2.86 -11.21
CA PHE A 114 -4.38 2.23 -10.63
C PHE A 114 -4.98 3.06 -9.49
N LYS A 115 -4.17 3.56 -8.56
CA LYS A 115 -4.68 4.43 -7.48
C LYS A 115 -5.32 5.70 -8.04
N MET A 116 -4.71 6.35 -9.02
CA MET A 116 -5.26 7.55 -9.64
C MET A 116 -6.57 7.29 -10.39
N SER A 117 -6.75 6.10 -10.98
CA SER A 117 -8.01 5.72 -11.66
C SER A 117 -9.18 5.49 -10.69
N THR A 118 -8.89 5.13 -9.43
CA THR A 118 -9.89 4.86 -8.39
C THR A 118 -10.06 6.01 -7.40
N PHE A 119 -9.16 6.99 -7.42
CA PHE A 119 -9.16 8.12 -6.50
C PHE A 119 -10.31 9.09 -6.79
N ASN A 120 -11.06 9.48 -5.77
CA ASN A 120 -12.32 10.26 -5.87
C ASN A 120 -13.44 9.56 -6.66
N VAL A 121 -13.36 8.25 -6.83
CA VAL A 121 -14.43 7.46 -7.43
C VAL A 121 -15.19 6.74 -6.33
N LYS A 122 -16.42 7.18 -6.08
CA LYS A 122 -17.32 6.58 -5.09
C LYS A 122 -17.66 5.14 -5.50
N ARG A 123 -17.56 4.21 -4.56
CA ARG A 123 -17.95 2.81 -4.78
C ARG A 123 -19.37 2.56 -4.32
N THR A 124 -20.16 1.97 -5.21
CA THR A 124 -21.56 1.60 -4.95
C THR A 124 -21.78 0.09 -5.02
N GLU A 125 -20.83 -0.62 -5.61
CA GLU A 125 -20.81 -2.07 -5.79
C GLU A 125 -20.76 -2.79 -4.44
N PHE A 126 -21.10 -4.08 -4.41
CA PHE A 126 -20.97 -4.89 -3.21
C PHE A 126 -19.49 -5.13 -2.88
N CYS A 127 -19.07 -4.73 -1.68
CA CYS A 127 -17.70 -4.91 -1.20
C CYS A 127 -17.63 -6.02 -0.15
N TYR A 128 -16.82 -7.05 -0.44
CA TYR A 128 -16.54 -8.18 0.45
C TYR A 128 -15.45 -7.89 1.50
N GLY A 129 -15.01 -6.66 1.64
CA GLY A 129 -14.15 -6.24 2.75
C GLY A 129 -14.79 -6.59 4.09
N GLY A 130 -14.06 -7.27 4.97
CA GLY A 130 -14.57 -7.84 6.22
C GLY A 130 -14.98 -9.31 6.15
N VAL A 131 -14.96 -9.92 4.94
CA VAL A 131 -15.16 -11.36 4.74
C VAL A 131 -13.98 -11.98 4.01
N TRP A 132 -13.61 -11.44 2.85
CA TRP A 132 -12.47 -11.93 2.07
C TRP A 132 -11.16 -11.24 2.45
N THR A 133 -11.25 -10.04 2.95
CA THR A 133 -10.12 -9.23 3.39
C THR A 133 -10.45 -8.56 4.72
N ALA A 134 -9.44 -8.27 5.53
CA ALA A 134 -9.60 -7.52 6.77
C ALA A 134 -8.36 -6.70 7.06
N HIS A 135 -8.51 -5.69 7.89
CA HIS A 135 -7.41 -4.88 8.43
C HIS A 135 -7.19 -5.22 9.89
N LEU A 136 -6.02 -5.75 10.23
CA LEU A 136 -5.61 -6.02 11.60
C LEU A 136 -4.50 -5.04 12.02
N ASN A 137 -4.74 -4.28 13.08
CA ASN A 137 -3.69 -3.51 13.73
C ASN A 137 -2.97 -4.38 14.77
N LEU A 138 -1.75 -4.80 14.46
CA LEU A 138 -0.97 -5.69 15.32
C LEU A 138 -0.56 -5.06 16.67
N GLY A 139 -0.47 -3.73 16.74
CA GLY A 139 -0.15 -3.05 17.99
C GLY A 139 -1.30 -3.03 19.00
N SER A 140 -2.55 -2.95 18.50
CA SER A 140 -3.74 -2.85 19.35
C SER A 140 -4.62 -4.11 19.36
N GLY A 141 -4.41 -5.03 18.42
CA GLY A 141 -5.26 -6.21 18.20
C GLY A 141 -6.61 -5.88 17.57
N ILE A 142 -6.83 -4.66 17.10
CA ILE A 142 -8.11 -4.27 16.49
C ILE A 142 -8.20 -4.81 15.06
N LEU A 143 -9.21 -5.64 14.83
CA LEU A 143 -9.60 -6.17 13.53
C LEU A 143 -10.78 -5.35 12.98
N LYS A 144 -10.65 -4.88 11.74
CA LYS A 144 -11.68 -4.11 11.02
C LYS A 144 -12.03 -4.76 9.70
N GLN A 145 -13.20 -4.42 9.14
CA GLN A 145 -13.62 -4.87 7.82
C GLN A 145 -12.63 -4.47 6.71
N CYS A 146 -12.13 -3.25 6.76
CA CYS A 146 -11.03 -2.72 5.94
C CYS A 146 -10.34 -1.59 6.70
N TYR A 147 -9.45 -0.84 6.07
CA TYR A 147 -8.70 0.26 6.69
C TYR A 147 -9.61 1.29 7.38
N CYS A 148 -10.73 1.67 6.76
CA CYS A 148 -11.72 2.61 7.29
C CYS A 148 -13.06 1.95 7.69
N GLY A 149 -13.19 0.64 7.55
CA GLY A 149 -14.41 -0.08 7.89
C GLY A 149 -14.67 -0.22 9.39
N ALA A 150 -15.85 -0.77 9.73
CA ALA A 150 -16.24 -1.01 11.12
C ALA A 150 -15.30 -1.99 11.82
N VAL A 151 -15.19 -1.84 13.14
CA VAL A 151 -14.49 -2.79 14.00
C VAL A 151 -15.28 -4.10 14.07
N ILE A 152 -14.60 -5.20 13.79
CA ILE A 152 -15.15 -6.56 13.92
C ILE A 152 -14.91 -7.08 15.33
N GLN A 153 -13.65 -7.00 15.81
CA GLN A 153 -13.24 -7.58 17.08
C GLN A 153 -11.91 -7.00 17.55
N ASN A 154 -11.60 -7.12 18.83
CA ASN A 154 -10.25 -6.99 19.33
C ASN A 154 -9.70 -8.38 19.68
N ILE A 155 -8.81 -8.91 18.84
CA ILE A 155 -8.28 -10.27 18.96
C ILE A 155 -7.37 -10.49 20.19
N PHE A 156 -6.85 -9.41 20.81
CA PHE A 156 -6.06 -9.52 22.03
C PHE A 156 -6.91 -9.54 23.30
N LYS A 157 -8.10 -8.93 23.25
CA LYS A 157 -9.05 -8.90 24.37
C LYS A 157 -10.00 -10.08 24.36
N ASP A 158 -10.41 -10.50 23.18
CA ASP A 158 -11.40 -11.58 22.99
C ASP A 158 -10.80 -12.71 22.15
N VAL A 159 -9.87 -13.44 22.77
CA VAL A 159 -9.07 -14.49 22.10
C VAL A 159 -9.89 -15.77 21.85
N LYS A 160 -10.98 -15.99 22.62
CA LYS A 160 -11.75 -17.24 22.59
C LYS A 160 -12.99 -17.19 21.73
N SER A 161 -13.49 -16.01 21.43
CA SER A 161 -14.70 -15.87 20.61
C SER A 161 -14.37 -16.03 19.12
N PRO A 162 -15.19 -16.76 18.37
CA PRO A 162 -15.03 -16.83 16.92
C PRO A 162 -15.21 -15.45 16.28
N ILE A 163 -14.41 -15.16 15.26
CA ILE A 163 -14.52 -13.90 14.53
C ILE A 163 -15.83 -13.87 13.74
N LYS A 164 -16.64 -12.84 13.98
CA LYS A 164 -17.90 -12.62 13.27
C LYS A 164 -17.66 -11.78 12.02
N TRP A 165 -17.25 -12.44 10.95
CA TRP A 165 -17.01 -11.81 9.67
C TRP A 165 -18.29 -11.18 9.10
N ALA A 166 -18.18 -9.93 8.62
CA ALA A 166 -19.29 -9.20 8.01
C ALA A 166 -18.78 -8.32 6.88
N ALA A 167 -19.39 -8.43 5.70
CA ALA A 167 -19.04 -7.61 4.55
C ALA A 167 -19.42 -6.13 4.76
N ILE A 168 -18.70 -5.22 4.12
CA ILE A 168 -19.10 -3.81 4.03
C ILE A 168 -20.44 -3.68 3.28
N GLY A 169 -20.64 -4.50 2.23
CA GLY A 169 -21.85 -4.47 1.41
C GLY A 169 -21.86 -3.37 0.36
N ASN A 170 -23.05 -2.99 -0.07
CA ASN A 170 -23.24 -1.96 -1.09
C ASN A 170 -23.06 -0.54 -0.53
N ASN A 171 -22.76 0.40 -1.42
CA ASN A 171 -22.70 1.83 -1.12
C ASN A 171 -21.75 2.17 0.03
N CYS A 172 -20.48 1.72 -0.06
CA CYS A 172 -19.45 2.05 0.91
C CYS A 172 -19.51 3.53 1.32
N GLY A 173 -19.45 3.82 2.63
CA GLY A 173 -19.56 5.18 3.18
C GLY A 173 -18.45 6.13 2.74
N GLU A 174 -17.30 5.61 2.36
CA GLU A 174 -16.11 6.39 2.04
C GLU A 174 -16.20 7.11 0.69
N PRO A 175 -15.56 8.26 0.51
CA PRO A 175 -15.57 9.01 -0.76
C PRO A 175 -14.91 8.24 -1.91
N HIS A 176 -13.95 7.39 -1.61
CA HIS A 176 -13.29 6.46 -2.53
C HIS A 176 -12.59 5.33 -1.75
N CYS A 177 -12.13 4.28 -2.43
CA CYS A 177 -11.38 3.21 -1.77
C CYS A 177 -9.98 3.70 -1.37
N HIS A 178 -9.73 3.85 -0.07
CA HIS A 178 -8.50 4.44 0.47
C HIS A 178 -7.24 3.68 0.09
N ASN A 179 -7.27 2.37 0.16
CA ASN A 179 -6.16 1.49 -0.19
C ASN A 179 -6.56 0.54 -1.32
N SER A 180 -7.02 1.11 -2.45
CA SER A 180 -7.50 0.37 -3.61
C SER A 180 -6.53 -0.71 -4.09
N HIS A 181 -5.24 -0.41 -4.09
CA HIS A 181 -4.18 -1.34 -4.47
C HIS A 181 -3.98 -2.53 -3.49
N VAL A 182 -4.64 -2.53 -2.34
CA VAL A 182 -4.68 -3.67 -1.42
C VAL A 182 -6.01 -4.39 -1.53
N TRP A 183 -7.11 -3.66 -1.35
CA TRP A 183 -8.42 -4.27 -1.22
C TRP A 183 -9.02 -4.69 -2.56
N LEU A 184 -8.96 -3.82 -3.56
CA LEU A 184 -9.60 -4.09 -4.86
C LEU A 184 -8.82 -5.16 -5.64
N THR A 185 -7.50 -5.14 -5.59
CA THR A 185 -6.65 -6.14 -6.25
C THR A 185 -6.71 -7.53 -5.62
N LEU A 186 -7.23 -7.63 -4.39
CA LEU A 186 -7.55 -8.91 -3.74
C LEU A 186 -8.98 -9.38 -4.03
N GLY A 187 -9.72 -8.69 -4.91
CA GLY A 187 -11.07 -9.08 -5.30
C GLY A 187 -12.16 -8.67 -4.32
N ALA A 188 -11.93 -7.67 -3.47
CA ALA A 188 -12.95 -7.19 -2.53
C ALA A 188 -14.23 -6.69 -3.23
N ILE A 189 -14.15 -6.30 -4.50
CA ILE A 189 -15.27 -6.00 -5.39
C ILE A 189 -15.10 -6.85 -6.67
N PRO A 190 -15.74 -8.04 -6.76
CA PRO A 190 -15.50 -8.99 -7.85
C PRO A 190 -15.87 -8.48 -9.24
N GLU A 191 -16.88 -7.60 -9.34
CA GLU A 191 -17.35 -7.04 -10.61
C GLU A 191 -16.37 -6.01 -11.19
N MET A 192 -15.39 -5.59 -10.40
CA MET A 192 -14.42 -4.58 -10.81
C MET A 192 -13.23 -5.22 -11.51
N ALA A 193 -12.96 -4.83 -12.76
CA ALA A 193 -11.71 -5.16 -13.43
C ALA A 193 -10.55 -4.42 -12.74
N THR A 194 -9.62 -5.18 -12.16
CA THR A 194 -8.45 -4.62 -11.48
C THR A 194 -7.18 -5.32 -11.94
N PRO A 195 -6.01 -4.66 -11.89
CA PRO A 195 -4.75 -5.37 -12.01
C PRO A 195 -4.62 -6.39 -10.88
N THR A 196 -3.84 -7.44 -11.10
CA THR A 196 -3.55 -8.40 -10.03
C THR A 196 -2.61 -7.80 -9.01
N TYR A 197 -2.73 -8.26 -7.77
CA TYR A 197 -1.82 -7.83 -6.72
C TYR A 197 -0.36 -8.19 -7.05
N ALA A 198 -0.14 -9.35 -7.64
CA ALA A 198 1.19 -9.78 -8.09
C ALA A 198 1.80 -8.80 -9.10
N SER A 199 1.05 -8.41 -10.15
CA SER A 199 1.54 -7.49 -11.18
C SER A 199 1.86 -6.09 -10.64
N MET A 200 1.25 -5.68 -9.54
CA MET A 200 1.48 -4.36 -8.95
C MET A 200 2.59 -4.31 -7.91
N ARG A 201 2.90 -5.43 -7.27
CA ARG A 201 3.93 -5.49 -6.22
C ARG A 201 5.34 -5.63 -6.79
N ASN A 202 5.47 -6.37 -7.91
CA ASN A 202 6.75 -6.69 -8.49
C ASN A 202 7.17 -5.59 -9.47
N ARG A 203 8.36 -5.06 -9.28
CA ARG A 203 9.03 -4.17 -10.24
C ARG A 203 10.09 -4.98 -10.92
N VAL A 204 10.14 -4.90 -12.24
CA VAL A 204 11.27 -5.48 -12.99
C VAL A 204 12.53 -4.69 -12.64
N CYS A 205 13.54 -5.37 -12.14
CA CYS A 205 14.86 -4.79 -11.88
C CYS A 205 15.57 -4.45 -13.19
N ILE A 206 16.62 -3.61 -13.11
CA ILE A 206 17.39 -3.20 -14.27
C ILE A 206 18.04 -4.39 -14.99
N ASP A 207 18.35 -5.46 -14.24
CA ASP A 207 18.89 -6.72 -14.78
C ASP A 207 17.83 -7.67 -15.34
N GLY A 208 16.56 -7.27 -15.31
CA GLY A 208 15.43 -8.07 -15.80
C GLY A 208 14.87 -9.08 -14.79
N SER A 209 15.38 -9.15 -13.56
CA SER A 209 14.79 -9.93 -12.47
C SER A 209 13.57 -9.25 -11.84
N GLU A 210 12.72 -10.00 -11.13
CA GLU A 210 11.53 -9.53 -10.39
C GLU A 210 11.76 -9.54 -8.88
#